data_ea3f1b3f8c67cfe78306d1ecf7c0be92
#
_entry.id   ea3f1b3f8c67cfe78306d1ecf7c0be92
#
_cell.length_a   1.000
_cell.length_b   1.000
_cell.length_c   1.000
_cell.angle_alpha   90.00
_cell.angle_beta   90.00
_cell.angle_gamma   90.00
#
_symmetry.space_group_name_H-M   'P 1'
#
loop_
_entity.id
_entity.type
_entity.pdbx_description
1 polymer ?
#
loop_
_entity_poly.entity_id
_entity_poly.type
_entity_poly.pdbx_seq_one_letter_code
_entity_poly.pdbx_strand_id
1 'polypeptide(L)'
;MPSIIEKKGEPVGLDFTGIAKPKADDDLKRSVIKEGTGATVTTDMTIKADYLGQTYGAKAPFDESFSKQPAEFALTGVVEGWTYGLAGLKVGSRVLLTIPPAMGYGAQEQSGIPANSTLYFVVDILSAK
;
A
#
# COMPACT_ATOMS: atom_id res chain seq x y z
N MET A 1 -7.42 -9.07 6.70
CA MET A 1 -7.05 -7.72 6.23
C MET A 1 -7.83 -6.69 7.03
N PRO A 2 -7.24 -5.56 7.41
CA PRO A 2 -7.97 -4.48 8.07
C PRO A 2 -9.04 -3.90 7.14
N SER A 3 -10.01 -3.20 7.72
CA SER A 3 -11.03 -2.50 6.97
C SER A 3 -10.54 -1.11 6.58
N ILE A 4 -10.91 -0.66 5.40
CA ILE A 4 -10.59 0.70 4.95
C ILE A 4 -11.65 1.65 5.50
N ILE A 5 -11.20 2.69 6.22
CA ILE A 5 -12.07 3.76 6.69
C ILE A 5 -12.14 4.79 5.58
N GLU A 6 -13.35 5.03 5.07
CA GLU A 6 -13.56 5.97 3.97
C GLU A 6 -14.36 7.19 4.42
N LYS A 7 -14.08 8.32 3.81
CA LYS A 7 -14.84 9.55 3.97
C LYS A 7 -15.08 10.15 2.60
N LYS A 8 -16.35 10.23 2.18
CA LYS A 8 -16.73 10.68 0.84
C LYS A 8 -16.07 9.84 -0.26
N GLY A 9 -15.95 8.53 -0.05
CA GLY A 9 -15.36 7.60 -1.00
C GLY A 9 -13.84 7.54 -1.00
N GLU A 10 -13.18 8.41 -0.23
CA GLU A 10 -11.71 8.42 -0.16
C GLU A 10 -11.21 7.74 1.10
N PRO A 11 -10.20 6.87 1.00
CA PRO A 11 -9.57 6.29 2.18
C PRO A 11 -8.96 7.35 3.09
N VAL A 12 -9.24 7.27 4.39
CA VAL A 12 -8.68 8.18 5.40
C VAL A 12 -7.93 7.44 6.49
N GLY A 13 -8.01 6.12 6.53
CA GLY A 13 -7.30 5.31 7.52
C GLY A 13 -7.69 3.84 7.41
N LEU A 14 -7.09 3.04 8.29
CA LEU A 14 -7.36 1.61 8.38
C LEU A 14 -7.82 1.27 9.79
N ASP A 15 -8.81 0.38 9.87
CA ASP A 15 -9.35 -0.14 11.12
C ASP A 15 -8.82 -1.56 11.33
N PHE A 16 -8.05 -1.77 12.39
CA PHE A 16 -7.45 -3.06 12.72
C PHE A 16 -8.27 -3.86 13.74
N THR A 17 -9.49 -3.43 14.06
CA THR A 17 -10.35 -4.14 15.02
C THR A 17 -10.53 -5.60 14.60
N GLY A 18 -10.22 -6.52 15.52
CA GLY A 18 -10.33 -7.94 15.27
C GLY A 18 -9.24 -8.53 14.38
N ILE A 19 -8.27 -7.75 13.97
CA ILE A 19 -7.18 -8.19 13.09
C ILE A 19 -6.01 -8.66 13.96
N ALA A 20 -5.57 -9.91 13.74
CA ALA A 20 -4.43 -10.47 14.45
C ALA A 20 -3.14 -9.73 14.08
N LYS A 21 -2.23 -9.63 15.07
CA LYS A 21 -0.92 -9.04 14.83
C LYS A 21 -0.17 -9.86 13.77
N PRO A 22 0.34 -9.22 12.70
CA PRO A 22 1.09 -9.93 11.67
C PRO A 22 2.45 -10.41 12.21
N LYS A 23 2.98 -11.47 11.59
CA LYS A 23 4.31 -11.97 11.90
C LYS A 23 5.32 -11.40 10.91
N ALA A 24 6.55 -11.18 11.37
CA ALA A 24 7.59 -10.61 10.52
C ALA A 24 7.94 -11.49 9.32
N ASP A 25 7.71 -12.79 9.41
CA ASP A 25 7.98 -13.75 8.34
C ASP A 25 6.74 -14.11 7.50
N ASP A 26 5.64 -13.39 7.67
CA ASP A 26 4.46 -13.56 6.82
C ASP A 26 4.80 -13.14 5.39
N ASP A 27 4.10 -13.75 4.42
CA ASP A 27 4.25 -13.40 3.01
C ASP A 27 3.59 -12.07 2.69
N LEU A 28 4.05 -11.44 1.61
CA LEU A 28 3.34 -10.32 1.00
C LEU A 28 1.93 -10.77 0.62
N LYS A 29 0.93 -9.97 0.99
CA LYS A 29 -0.47 -10.25 0.67
C LYS A 29 -1.10 -9.06 -0.01
N ARG A 30 -2.06 -9.33 -0.89
CA ARG A 30 -2.85 -8.27 -1.51
C ARG A 30 -4.32 -8.67 -1.59
N SER A 31 -5.17 -7.68 -1.43
CA SER A 31 -6.61 -7.81 -1.60
C SER A 31 -7.05 -6.75 -2.59
N VAL A 32 -7.59 -7.17 -3.73
CA VAL A 32 -8.08 -6.23 -4.74
C VAL A 32 -9.47 -5.77 -4.32
N ILE A 33 -9.57 -4.51 -3.95
CA ILE A 33 -10.84 -3.91 -3.49
C ILE A 33 -11.73 -3.58 -4.69
N LYS A 34 -11.11 -3.07 -5.75
CA LYS A 34 -11.79 -2.77 -7.01
C LYS A 34 -10.84 -3.10 -8.14
N GLU A 35 -11.30 -3.89 -9.11
CA GLU A 35 -10.49 -4.23 -10.27
C GLU A 35 -10.62 -3.16 -11.34
N GLY A 36 -9.47 -2.68 -11.84
CA GLY A 36 -9.42 -1.74 -12.94
C GLY A 36 -9.54 -2.42 -14.30
N THR A 37 -9.63 -1.63 -15.34
CA THR A 37 -9.79 -2.12 -16.72
C THR A 37 -8.68 -1.61 -17.66
N GLY A 38 -7.71 -0.86 -17.14
CA GLY A 38 -6.64 -0.29 -17.93
C GLY A 38 -5.49 -1.26 -18.20
N ALA A 39 -4.34 -0.71 -18.55
CA ALA A 39 -3.15 -1.49 -18.86
C ALA A 39 -2.67 -2.28 -17.63
N THR A 40 -2.03 -3.42 -17.88
CA THR A 40 -1.45 -4.25 -16.82
C THR A 40 -0.12 -3.65 -16.37
N VAL A 41 0.03 -3.50 -15.04
CA VAL A 41 1.25 -2.98 -14.44
C VAL A 41 2.34 -4.04 -14.45
N THR A 42 3.55 -3.64 -14.82
CA THR A 42 4.75 -4.49 -14.75
C THR A 42 5.78 -3.88 -13.81
N THR A 43 6.76 -4.68 -13.38
CA THR A 43 7.72 -4.27 -12.34
C THR A 43 8.66 -3.14 -12.76
N ASP A 44 8.76 -2.84 -14.05
CA ASP A 44 9.65 -1.81 -14.59
C ASP A 44 8.93 -0.50 -14.93
N MET A 45 7.64 -0.41 -14.63
CA MET A 45 6.85 0.77 -14.94
C MET A 45 6.95 1.86 -13.88
N THR A 46 6.66 3.09 -14.31
CA THR A 46 6.37 4.21 -13.40
C THR A 46 4.87 4.38 -13.32
N ILE A 47 4.33 4.42 -12.12
CA ILE A 47 2.90 4.59 -11.90
C ILE A 47 2.60 5.95 -11.31
N LYS A 48 1.40 6.46 -11.60
CA LYS A 48 0.81 7.58 -10.88
C LYS A 48 -0.27 6.99 -9.99
N ALA A 49 -0.23 7.29 -8.70
CA ALA A 49 -1.13 6.67 -7.74
C ALA A 49 -1.51 7.61 -6.60
N ASP A 50 -2.70 7.39 -6.06
CA ASP A 50 -3.03 7.84 -4.72
C ASP A 50 -2.78 6.70 -3.76
N TYR A 51 -2.33 7.02 -2.55
CA TYR A 51 -1.98 6.00 -1.58
C TYR A 51 -2.19 6.45 -0.14
N LEU A 52 -2.28 5.47 0.75
CA LEU A 52 -2.33 5.66 2.18
C LEU A 52 -1.59 4.50 2.83
N GLY A 53 -0.59 4.81 3.68
CA GLY A 53 0.18 3.80 4.40
C GLY A 53 0.00 3.91 5.89
N GLN A 54 -0.12 2.76 6.56
CA GLN A 54 -0.34 2.70 8.00
C GLN A 54 0.30 1.43 8.55
N THR A 55 0.92 1.52 9.74
CA THR A 55 1.46 0.35 10.42
C THR A 55 0.37 -0.34 11.23
N TYR A 56 0.58 -1.62 11.56
CA TYR A 56 -0.40 -2.38 12.33
C TYR A 56 -0.73 -1.70 13.66
N GLY A 57 -2.01 -1.55 13.94
CA GLY A 57 -2.48 -0.99 15.19
C GLY A 57 -2.33 0.52 15.33
N ALA A 58 -1.72 1.20 14.37
CA ALA A 58 -1.62 2.66 14.41
C ALA A 58 -3.00 3.28 14.25
N LYS A 59 -3.18 4.45 14.86
CA LYS A 59 -4.47 5.17 14.82
C LYS A 59 -4.60 6.11 13.64
N ALA A 60 -3.50 6.34 12.92
CA ALA A 60 -3.47 7.27 11.80
C ALA A 60 -2.43 6.80 10.78
N PRO A 61 -2.58 7.16 9.50
CA PRO A 61 -1.58 6.87 8.48
C PRO A 61 -0.25 7.56 8.79
N PHE A 62 0.87 6.92 8.42
CA PHE A 62 2.17 7.58 8.48
C PHE A 62 2.40 8.46 7.26
N ASP A 63 1.70 8.20 6.16
CA ASP A 63 1.76 9.01 4.94
C ASP A 63 0.54 8.70 4.08
N GLU A 64 0.11 9.68 3.28
CA GLU A 64 -1.00 9.49 2.34
C GLU A 64 -1.03 10.64 1.33
N SER A 65 -1.62 10.37 0.17
CA SER A 65 -1.77 11.35 -0.89
C SER A 65 -3.23 11.75 -1.15
N PHE A 66 -4.20 10.99 -0.63
CA PHE A 66 -5.61 11.20 -0.94
C PHE A 66 -6.10 12.61 -0.59
N SER A 67 -5.58 13.19 0.49
CA SER A 67 -5.94 14.56 0.91
C SER A 67 -5.09 15.64 0.24
N LYS A 68 -4.13 15.24 -0.58
CA LYS A 68 -3.18 16.14 -1.25
C LYS A 68 -3.34 16.00 -2.75
N GLN A 69 -2.41 15.29 -3.39
CA GLN A 69 -2.47 15.00 -4.82
C GLN A 69 -1.72 13.72 -5.12
N PRO A 70 -2.09 13.02 -6.21
CA PRO A 70 -1.40 11.80 -6.60
C PRO A 70 0.09 12.05 -6.84
N ALA A 71 0.88 11.02 -6.60
CA ALA A 71 2.32 11.05 -6.79
C ALA A 71 2.77 10.02 -7.82
N GLU A 72 3.91 10.25 -8.44
CA GLU A 72 4.52 9.31 -9.37
C GLU A 72 5.58 8.48 -8.66
N PHE A 73 5.60 7.18 -8.96
CA PHE A 73 6.53 6.23 -8.37
C PHE A 73 7.09 5.30 -9.45
N ALA A 74 8.44 5.26 -9.56
CA ALA A 74 9.09 4.22 -10.35
C ALA A 74 9.08 2.94 -9.51
N LEU A 75 8.50 1.86 -10.03
CA LEU A 75 8.42 0.60 -9.28
C LEU A 75 9.79 -0.05 -9.05
N THR A 76 10.82 0.41 -9.76
CA THR A 76 12.20 -0.01 -9.52
C THR A 76 12.85 0.74 -8.36
N GLY A 77 12.24 1.79 -7.85
CA GLY A 77 12.80 2.66 -6.81
C GLY A 77 12.00 2.72 -5.51
N VAL A 78 10.97 1.89 -5.36
CA VAL A 78 10.13 1.85 -4.15
C VAL A 78 10.39 0.57 -3.37
N VAL A 79 9.78 0.44 -2.17
CA VAL A 79 9.88 -0.80 -1.39
C VAL A 79 9.38 -1.98 -2.21
N GLU A 80 10.00 -3.15 -2.02
CA GLU A 80 9.70 -4.34 -2.82
C GLU A 80 8.22 -4.76 -2.75
N GLY A 81 7.57 -4.52 -1.62
CA GLY A 81 6.15 -4.81 -1.47
C GLY A 81 5.28 -4.08 -2.47
N TRP A 82 5.67 -2.89 -2.90
CA TRP A 82 5.00 -2.15 -3.97
C TRP A 82 5.36 -2.74 -5.33
N THR A 83 6.64 -2.98 -5.58
CA THR A 83 7.10 -3.51 -6.86
C THR A 83 6.39 -4.81 -7.21
N TYR A 84 6.36 -5.74 -6.28
CA TYR A 84 5.76 -7.05 -6.51
C TYR A 84 4.26 -7.10 -6.18
N GLY A 85 3.81 -6.27 -5.24
CA GLY A 85 2.40 -6.22 -4.87
C GLY A 85 1.50 -5.56 -5.90
N LEU A 86 2.04 -4.64 -6.69
CA LEU A 86 1.27 -3.94 -7.73
C LEU A 86 1.42 -4.57 -9.10
N ALA A 87 2.46 -5.39 -9.32
CA ALA A 87 2.66 -6.07 -10.60
C ALA A 87 1.50 -7.01 -10.92
N GLY A 88 1.06 -7.01 -12.16
CA GLY A 88 -0.05 -7.82 -12.63
C GLY A 88 -1.43 -7.21 -12.42
N LEU A 89 -1.53 -6.12 -11.69
CA LEU A 89 -2.79 -5.39 -11.51
C LEU A 89 -3.01 -4.44 -12.68
N LYS A 90 -4.26 -4.05 -12.90
CA LYS A 90 -4.60 -3.14 -13.99
C LYS A 90 -4.78 -1.72 -13.47
N VAL A 91 -4.46 -0.76 -14.32
CA VAL A 91 -4.75 0.66 -14.06
C VAL A 91 -6.24 0.82 -13.77
N GLY A 92 -6.56 1.59 -12.76
CA GLY A 92 -7.93 1.77 -12.25
C GLY A 92 -8.23 0.90 -11.04
N SER A 93 -7.32 0.00 -10.66
CA SER A 93 -7.51 -0.86 -9.49
C SER A 93 -7.28 -0.12 -8.19
N ARG A 94 -8.04 -0.51 -7.17
CA ARG A 94 -7.76 -0.20 -5.77
C ARG A 94 -7.36 -1.48 -5.07
N VAL A 95 -6.21 -1.47 -4.41
CA VAL A 95 -5.67 -2.65 -3.75
C VAL A 95 -5.25 -2.31 -2.32
N LEU A 96 -5.42 -3.27 -1.41
CA LEU A 96 -4.85 -3.22 -0.07
C LEU A 96 -3.70 -4.20 0.00
N LEU A 97 -2.51 -3.70 0.32
CA LEU A 97 -1.29 -4.50 0.45
C LEU A 97 -0.93 -4.68 1.91
N THR A 98 -0.53 -5.90 2.29
CA THR A 98 0.11 -6.18 3.57
C THR A 98 1.55 -6.56 3.27
N ILE A 99 2.49 -5.72 3.68
CA ILE A 99 3.89 -5.83 3.32
C ILE A 99 4.71 -6.23 4.55
N PRO A 100 5.33 -7.43 4.56
CA PRO A 100 6.18 -7.81 5.68
C PRO A 100 7.42 -6.93 5.75
N PRO A 101 8.09 -6.84 6.92
CA PRO A 101 9.24 -5.94 7.08
C PRO A 101 10.34 -6.15 6.04
N ALA A 102 10.64 -7.39 5.64
CA ALA A 102 11.70 -7.66 4.67
C ALA A 102 11.43 -7.07 3.28
N MET A 103 10.17 -6.81 2.94
CA MET A 103 9.78 -6.19 1.67
C MET A 103 9.38 -4.72 1.85
N GLY A 104 9.54 -4.19 3.04
CA GLY A 104 9.35 -2.79 3.38
C GLY A 104 10.67 -2.15 3.81
N TYR A 105 10.68 -1.52 4.98
CA TYR A 105 11.86 -0.85 5.49
C TYR A 105 12.74 -1.73 6.39
N GLY A 106 12.31 -2.97 6.66
CA GLY A 106 13.10 -3.93 7.44
C GLY A 106 13.43 -3.41 8.84
N ALA A 107 14.70 -3.55 9.23
CA ALA A 107 15.19 -3.12 10.53
C ALA A 107 15.44 -1.61 10.60
N GLN A 108 15.26 -0.87 9.52
CA GLN A 108 15.49 0.57 9.50
C GLN A 108 14.23 1.32 9.95
N GLU A 109 14.39 2.15 10.97
CA GLU A 109 13.31 3.02 11.41
C GLU A 109 13.17 4.20 10.44
N GLN A 110 11.94 4.52 10.10
CA GLN A 110 11.61 5.71 9.30
C GLN A 110 10.71 6.62 10.12
N SER A 111 10.53 7.86 9.68
CA SER A 111 9.62 8.79 10.35
C SER A 111 8.21 8.20 10.40
N GLY A 112 7.69 7.97 11.60
CA GLY A 112 6.37 7.38 11.81
C GLY A 112 6.29 5.88 11.58
N ILE A 113 7.42 5.20 11.28
CA ILE A 113 7.47 3.77 11.03
C ILE A 113 8.55 3.15 11.91
N PRO A 114 8.17 2.44 12.99
CA PRO A 114 9.15 1.73 13.83
C PRO A 114 9.91 0.66 13.05
N ALA A 115 11.10 0.31 13.54
CA ALA A 115 11.86 -0.80 12.95
C ALA A 115 11.05 -2.09 12.95
N ASN A 116 11.22 -2.90 11.92
CA ASN A 116 10.57 -4.22 11.75
C ASN A 116 9.04 -4.14 11.72
N SER A 117 8.50 -3.08 11.12
CA SER A 117 7.05 -2.91 10.98
C SER A 117 6.51 -3.62 9.75
N THR A 118 5.34 -4.24 9.91
CA THR A 118 4.50 -4.64 8.78
C THR A 118 3.76 -3.41 8.29
N LEU A 119 3.80 -3.16 6.99
CA LEU A 119 3.19 -2.00 6.37
C LEU A 119 1.89 -2.38 5.67
N TYR A 120 0.88 -1.56 5.83
CA TYR A 120 -0.39 -1.70 5.12
C TYR A 120 -0.56 -0.49 4.22
N PHE A 121 -0.83 -0.76 2.93
CA PHE A 121 -1.06 0.32 1.96
C PHE A 121 -2.36 0.11 1.21
N VAL A 122 -3.15 1.18 1.13
CA VAL A 122 -4.22 1.28 0.13
C VAL A 122 -3.62 2.04 -1.05
N VAL A 123 -3.71 1.48 -2.26
CA VAL A 123 -3.17 2.11 -3.46
C VAL A 123 -4.24 2.14 -4.54
N ASP A 124 -4.49 3.34 -5.08
CA ASP A 124 -5.31 3.54 -6.28
C ASP A 124 -4.36 3.80 -7.44
N ILE A 125 -4.31 2.88 -8.40
CA ILE A 125 -3.44 3.00 -9.57
C ILE A 125 -4.16 3.84 -10.62
N LEU A 126 -3.66 5.06 -10.87
CA LEU A 126 -4.32 6.01 -11.75
C LEU A 126 -3.79 5.92 -13.18
N SER A 127 -2.49 5.72 -13.35
CA SER A 127 -1.87 5.53 -14.67
C SER A 127 -0.56 4.77 -14.52
N ALA A 128 -0.05 4.24 -15.64
CA ALA A 128 1.21 3.50 -15.67
C ALA A 128 1.86 3.66 -17.05
N LYS A 129 3.19 3.73 -17.06
CA LYS A 129 3.96 3.84 -18.29
C LYS A 129 5.35 3.23 -18.15
#